data_11d58c4ae74c007838e943d685933fb2
#
_entry.id   11d58c4ae74c007838e943d685933fb2
#
_cell.length_a   1.000
_cell.length_b   1.000
_cell.length_c   1.000
_cell.angle_alpha   90.00
_cell.angle_beta   90.00
_cell.angle_gamma   90.00
#
_symmetry.space_group_name_H-M   'P 1'
#
loop_
_entity.id
_entity.type
_entity.pdbx_description
1 polymer ?
#
loop_
_entity_poly.entity_id
_entity_poly.type
_entity_poly.pdbx_seq_one_letter_code
_entity_poly.pdbx_strand_id
1 'polypeptide(L)'
;FVNVPCPSCGKAARRETDTMATFFDSSWYYLRYCSPKDPEKIFDAKEAAYWMPVDQYVGGIEHAILHLLYSRFFTKIFKDLGLVNVDEPFDRLLTQGMVLKGGEVMSKSKGNTVDPDSVINTFGADTLRLFILFAAPPEDQLEWNDSAIEGAWKFLSRVWNLVENKYKPAEGVPAVSDQQDKDLERERHAAIRKVGEDFSDGFKFNTAISRIMVLVNRLEKYGVANDVKQALFNEALKTAVML
;
A
#
# COMPACT_ATOMS: atom_id res chain seq x y z
N PHE A 1 33.27 -31.03 0.06
CA PHE A 1 31.81 -30.78 -0.02
C PHE A 1 31.13 -31.76 -0.98
N VAL A 2 31.64 -31.93 -2.22
CA VAL A 2 30.98 -32.75 -3.29
C VAL A 2 30.94 -34.24 -2.96
N ASN A 3 32.08 -34.82 -2.58
CA ASN A 3 32.19 -36.23 -2.27
C ASN A 3 31.93 -36.49 -0.78
N VAL A 4 30.95 -37.29 -0.47
CA VAL A 4 30.48 -37.57 0.90
C VAL A 4 30.04 -39.02 1.04
N PRO A 5 30.03 -39.61 2.23
CA PRO A 5 29.34 -40.86 2.45
C PRO A 5 27.81 -40.67 2.31
N CYS A 6 27.13 -41.62 1.70
CA CYS A 6 25.67 -41.65 1.63
C CYS A 6 25.05 -41.71 3.04
N PRO A 7 24.13 -40.81 3.44
CA PRO A 7 23.56 -40.82 4.78
C PRO A 7 22.70 -42.05 5.07
N SER A 8 22.20 -42.73 4.05
CA SER A 8 21.36 -43.94 4.22
C SER A 8 22.15 -45.25 4.27
N CYS A 9 23.25 -45.39 3.52
CA CYS A 9 23.98 -46.64 3.39
C CYS A 9 25.49 -46.59 3.62
N GLY A 10 26.04 -45.40 3.87
CA GLY A 10 27.46 -45.13 4.14
C GLY A 10 28.41 -45.27 2.94
N LYS A 11 27.94 -45.71 1.78
CA LYS A 11 28.80 -45.86 0.57
C LYS A 11 29.20 -44.49 0.03
N ALA A 12 30.27 -44.47 -0.77
CA ALA A 12 30.69 -43.27 -1.48
C ALA A 12 29.55 -42.71 -2.34
N ALA A 13 29.26 -41.41 -2.18
CA ALA A 13 28.22 -40.69 -2.91
C ALA A 13 28.71 -39.30 -3.31
N ARG A 14 27.99 -38.66 -4.21
CA ARG A 14 28.25 -37.30 -4.65
C ARG A 14 27.04 -36.45 -4.35
N ARG A 15 27.25 -35.27 -3.74
CA ARG A 15 26.19 -34.27 -3.54
C ARG A 15 25.79 -33.65 -4.86
N GLU A 16 24.51 -33.27 -4.94
CA GLU A 16 24.07 -32.35 -5.94
C GLU A 16 24.79 -30.99 -5.73
N THR A 17 25.22 -30.37 -6.81
CA THR A 17 25.99 -29.11 -6.79
C THR A 17 25.34 -28.00 -7.53
N ASP A 18 24.22 -28.24 -8.19
CA ASP A 18 23.43 -27.19 -8.80
C ASP A 18 22.81 -26.29 -7.72
N THR A 19 22.70 -25.01 -8.03
CA THR A 19 22.00 -24.06 -7.16
C THR A 19 20.50 -24.24 -7.31
N MET A 20 19.77 -23.99 -6.20
CA MET A 20 18.32 -23.97 -6.26
C MET A 20 17.81 -22.76 -7.04
N ALA A 21 16.58 -22.85 -7.54
CA ALA A 21 15.91 -21.72 -8.21
C ALA A 21 15.90 -20.51 -7.28
N THR A 22 16.05 -19.32 -7.86
CA THR A 22 16.12 -18.03 -7.13
C THR A 22 14.91 -17.81 -6.20
N PHE A 23 13.73 -18.34 -6.57
CA PHE A 23 12.51 -18.21 -5.79
C PHE A 23 12.29 -19.27 -4.72
N PHE A 24 13.26 -20.17 -4.49
CA PHE A 24 13.10 -21.28 -3.54
C PHE A 24 12.81 -20.76 -2.12
N ASP A 25 13.67 -19.93 -1.56
CA ASP A 25 13.50 -19.39 -0.21
C ASP A 25 12.33 -18.42 -0.12
N SER A 26 12.14 -17.58 -1.13
CA SER A 26 11.02 -16.63 -1.18
C SER A 26 9.65 -17.29 -1.33
N SER A 27 9.60 -18.59 -1.65
CA SER A 27 8.34 -19.32 -1.86
C SER A 27 7.56 -19.61 -0.58
N TRP A 28 8.17 -19.46 0.59
CA TRP A 28 7.56 -19.77 1.88
C TRP A 28 7.96 -18.83 3.02
N TYR A 29 8.61 -17.69 2.73
CA TYR A 29 9.09 -16.74 3.73
C TYR A 29 7.97 -16.22 4.66
N TYR A 30 6.75 -16.06 4.13
CA TYR A 30 5.57 -15.61 4.89
C TYR A 30 5.19 -16.62 5.98
N LEU A 31 5.39 -17.92 5.77
CA LEU A 31 5.22 -18.95 6.80
C LEU A 31 6.32 -18.83 7.87
N ARG A 32 7.57 -18.58 7.46
CA ARG A 32 8.65 -18.32 8.41
C ARG A 32 8.38 -17.11 9.28
N TYR A 33 7.73 -16.07 8.75
CA TYR A 33 7.35 -14.88 9.48
C TYR A 33 6.34 -15.14 10.60
N CYS A 34 5.56 -16.22 10.54
CA CYS A 34 4.68 -16.60 11.64
C CYS A 34 5.44 -16.95 12.93
N SER A 35 6.69 -17.47 12.81
CA SER A 35 7.54 -17.82 13.95
C SER A 35 9.04 -17.56 13.65
N PRO A 36 9.45 -16.30 13.43
CA PRO A 36 10.77 -15.97 12.86
C PRO A 36 11.95 -16.34 13.75
N LYS A 37 11.73 -16.49 15.06
CA LYS A 37 12.77 -16.79 16.05
C LYS A 37 12.82 -18.25 16.49
N ASP A 38 12.02 -19.14 15.92
CA ASP A 38 12.03 -20.56 16.25
C ASP A 38 13.33 -21.20 15.70
N PRO A 39 14.25 -21.70 16.55
CA PRO A 39 15.50 -22.31 16.11
C PRO A 39 15.35 -23.79 15.69
N GLU A 40 14.27 -24.45 16.08
CA GLU A 40 14.10 -25.90 15.94
C GLU A 40 13.26 -26.27 14.71
N LYS A 41 12.34 -25.40 14.30
CA LYS A 41 11.39 -25.67 13.23
C LYS A 41 11.54 -24.68 12.09
N ILE A 42 11.16 -25.09 10.90
CA ILE A 42 11.06 -24.21 9.73
C ILE A 42 10.02 -23.10 9.98
N PHE A 43 8.91 -23.45 10.63
CA PHE A 43 7.91 -22.56 11.25
C PHE A 43 7.06 -23.37 12.25
N ASP A 44 6.40 -22.69 13.17
CA ASP A 44 5.47 -23.33 14.10
C ASP A 44 4.10 -23.52 13.44
N ALA A 45 3.57 -24.76 13.44
CA ALA A 45 2.33 -25.09 12.77
C ALA A 45 1.09 -24.43 13.41
N LYS A 46 1.12 -24.14 14.73
CA LYS A 46 0.01 -23.44 15.41
C LYS A 46 -0.02 -21.97 15.02
N GLU A 47 1.14 -21.33 15.01
CA GLU A 47 1.26 -19.94 14.56
C GLU A 47 0.88 -19.80 13.07
N ALA A 48 1.33 -20.73 12.23
CA ALA A 48 0.93 -20.77 10.83
C ALA A 48 -0.59 -20.98 10.68
N ALA A 49 -1.21 -21.86 11.47
CA ALA A 49 -2.66 -22.10 11.43
C ALA A 49 -3.48 -20.86 11.87
N TYR A 50 -2.91 -19.98 12.71
CA TYR A 50 -3.56 -18.74 13.13
C TYR A 50 -3.44 -17.63 12.08
N TRP A 51 -2.25 -17.46 11.46
CA TRP A 51 -1.94 -16.35 10.58
C TRP A 51 -2.25 -16.62 9.10
N MET A 52 -2.35 -17.89 8.68
CA MET A 52 -2.58 -18.25 7.29
C MET A 52 -4.05 -18.55 7.00
N PRO A 53 -4.53 -18.26 5.77
CA PRO A 53 -3.80 -17.65 4.65
C PRO A 53 -3.54 -16.16 4.84
N VAL A 54 -2.61 -15.58 4.09
CA VAL A 54 -2.37 -14.12 4.10
C VAL A 54 -3.59 -13.39 3.53
N ASP A 55 -4.15 -12.44 4.28
CA ASP A 55 -5.40 -11.75 3.91
C ASP A 55 -5.27 -10.93 2.61
N GLN A 56 -4.16 -10.24 2.44
CA GLN A 56 -3.89 -9.42 1.27
C GLN A 56 -2.43 -9.52 0.85
N TYR A 57 -2.17 -9.97 -0.36
CA TYR A 57 -0.84 -10.05 -0.93
C TYR A 57 -0.68 -9.07 -2.08
N VAL A 58 0.42 -8.29 -2.08
CA VAL A 58 0.65 -7.23 -3.04
C VAL A 58 1.96 -7.47 -3.77
N GLY A 59 1.95 -7.46 -5.10
CA GLY A 59 3.16 -7.67 -5.90
C GLY A 59 2.95 -7.36 -7.38
N GLY A 60 4.05 -7.33 -8.14
CA GLY A 60 4.00 -7.12 -9.58
C GLY A 60 3.39 -8.31 -10.33
N ILE A 61 2.73 -8.02 -11.43
CA ILE A 61 2.06 -9.04 -12.27
C ILE A 61 3.03 -10.08 -12.84
N GLU A 62 4.30 -9.73 -13.03
CA GLU A 62 5.35 -10.62 -13.53
C GLU A 62 5.59 -11.81 -12.61
N HIS A 63 5.26 -11.70 -11.33
CA HIS A 63 5.39 -12.79 -10.36
C HIS A 63 4.35 -13.89 -10.50
N ALA A 64 3.30 -13.71 -11.32
CA ALA A 64 2.26 -14.72 -11.52
C ALA A 64 2.80 -16.07 -11.98
N ILE A 65 3.79 -16.07 -12.88
CA ILE A 65 4.46 -17.26 -13.41
C ILE A 65 5.81 -17.57 -12.73
N LEU A 66 6.19 -16.79 -11.72
CA LEU A 66 7.45 -16.92 -10.99
C LEU A 66 7.15 -17.20 -9.51
N HIS A 67 7.35 -16.23 -8.65
CA HIS A 67 7.18 -16.33 -7.21
C HIS A 67 5.82 -16.92 -6.77
N LEU A 68 4.71 -16.47 -7.35
CA LEU A 68 3.38 -16.93 -6.95
C LEU A 68 3.14 -18.40 -7.28
N LEU A 69 3.65 -18.89 -8.44
CA LEU A 69 3.58 -20.29 -8.79
C LEU A 69 4.31 -21.17 -7.77
N TYR A 70 5.53 -20.77 -7.40
CA TYR A 70 6.31 -21.47 -6.38
C TYR A 70 5.65 -21.42 -5.00
N SER A 71 5.13 -20.27 -4.57
CA SER A 71 4.43 -20.10 -3.29
C SER A 71 3.24 -21.05 -3.18
N ARG A 72 2.43 -21.15 -4.22
CA ARG A 72 1.30 -22.09 -4.28
C ARG A 72 1.77 -23.55 -4.24
N PHE A 73 2.82 -23.87 -4.96
CA PHE A 73 3.40 -25.21 -4.98
C PHE A 73 3.92 -25.61 -3.59
N PHE A 74 4.70 -24.73 -2.93
CA PHE A 74 5.19 -24.99 -1.58
C PHE A 74 4.07 -25.14 -0.54
N THR A 75 3.01 -24.34 -0.64
CA THR A 75 1.84 -24.47 0.23
C THR A 75 1.21 -25.86 0.10
N LYS A 76 1.08 -26.39 -1.12
CA LYS A 76 0.57 -27.74 -1.35
C LYS A 76 1.48 -28.83 -0.76
N ILE A 77 2.80 -28.69 -0.92
CA ILE A 77 3.77 -29.60 -0.29
C ILE A 77 3.63 -29.56 1.24
N PHE A 78 3.58 -28.39 1.84
CA PHE A 78 3.44 -28.26 3.30
C PHE A 78 2.10 -28.80 3.81
N LYS A 79 1.03 -28.67 3.01
CA LYS A 79 -0.25 -29.32 3.33
C LYS A 79 -0.16 -30.84 3.27
N ASP A 80 0.45 -31.41 2.24
CA ASP A 80 0.65 -32.87 2.11
C ASP A 80 1.50 -33.42 3.27
N LEU A 81 2.44 -32.62 3.79
CA LEU A 81 3.24 -32.92 4.97
C LEU A 81 2.51 -32.67 6.30
N GLY A 82 1.29 -32.16 6.29
CA GLY A 82 0.50 -31.86 7.49
C GLY A 82 1.00 -30.64 8.28
N LEU A 83 1.79 -29.76 7.68
CA LEU A 83 2.38 -28.60 8.32
C LEU A 83 1.49 -27.36 8.26
N VAL A 84 0.59 -27.27 7.25
CA VAL A 84 -0.41 -26.21 7.10
C VAL A 84 -1.78 -26.82 6.75
N ASN A 85 -2.87 -26.07 7.01
CA ASN A 85 -4.25 -26.49 6.73
C ASN A 85 -4.89 -25.77 5.53
N VAL A 86 -4.16 -24.87 4.88
CA VAL A 86 -4.68 -24.05 3.78
C VAL A 86 -4.31 -24.65 2.43
N ASP A 87 -5.16 -24.44 1.43
CA ASP A 87 -4.92 -24.88 0.04
C ASP A 87 -4.14 -23.85 -0.78
N GLU A 88 -4.34 -22.57 -0.48
CA GLU A 88 -3.70 -21.44 -1.14
C GLU A 88 -3.05 -20.52 -0.10
N PRO A 89 -1.89 -19.92 -0.41
CA PRO A 89 -1.16 -19.11 0.55
C PRO A 89 -1.79 -17.73 0.80
N PHE A 90 -2.59 -17.22 -0.16
CA PHE A 90 -3.11 -15.86 -0.16
C PHE A 90 -4.60 -15.85 -0.45
N ASP A 91 -5.40 -15.14 0.38
CA ASP A 91 -6.84 -14.97 0.17
C ASP A 91 -7.13 -14.00 -0.97
N ARG A 92 -6.43 -12.87 -0.97
CA ARG A 92 -6.58 -11.83 -1.99
C ARG A 92 -5.22 -11.42 -2.52
N LEU A 93 -5.16 -11.26 -3.83
CA LEU A 93 -3.98 -10.81 -4.55
C LEU A 93 -4.26 -9.47 -5.21
N LEU A 94 -3.38 -8.49 -4.97
CA LEU A 94 -3.32 -7.25 -5.72
C LEU A 94 -2.10 -7.30 -6.63
N THR A 95 -2.32 -7.39 -7.94
CA THR A 95 -1.25 -7.31 -8.93
C THR A 95 -1.02 -5.88 -9.34
N GLN A 96 0.16 -5.34 -9.04
CA GLN A 96 0.52 -3.97 -9.38
C GLN A 96 0.87 -3.85 -10.86
N GLY A 97 0.39 -2.75 -11.48
CA GLY A 97 0.78 -2.35 -12.81
C GLY A 97 2.24 -1.91 -12.87
N MET A 98 2.78 -1.85 -14.09
CA MET A 98 4.16 -1.43 -14.33
C MET A 98 4.29 0.09 -14.27
N VAL A 99 5.43 0.57 -13.74
CA VAL A 99 5.78 1.99 -13.79
C VAL A 99 6.55 2.28 -15.06
N LEU A 100 6.04 3.22 -15.84
CA LEU A 100 6.61 3.66 -17.10
C LEU A 100 7.31 5.01 -16.95
N LYS A 101 8.32 5.27 -17.78
CA LYS A 101 8.91 6.59 -17.97
C LYS A 101 9.18 6.81 -19.45
N GLY A 102 8.53 7.81 -20.02
CA GLY A 102 8.60 8.06 -21.46
C GLY A 102 7.97 6.94 -22.29
N GLY A 103 6.88 6.33 -21.81
CA GLY A 103 6.17 5.23 -22.46
C GLY A 103 6.84 3.85 -22.37
N GLU A 104 7.99 3.75 -21.69
CA GLU A 104 8.72 2.49 -21.52
C GLU A 104 8.80 2.06 -20.06
N VAL A 105 8.73 0.74 -19.83
CA VAL A 105 8.90 0.16 -18.49
C VAL A 105 10.28 0.53 -17.94
N MET A 106 10.30 1.05 -16.72
CA MET A 106 11.54 1.38 -16.02
C MET A 106 12.40 0.13 -15.81
N SER A 107 13.68 0.22 -16.19
CA SER A 107 14.65 -0.82 -15.89
C SER A 107 16.06 -0.25 -15.75
N LYS A 108 16.88 -0.91 -14.90
CA LYS A 108 18.28 -0.52 -14.70
C LYS A 108 19.08 -0.61 -16.00
N SER A 109 18.80 -1.61 -16.85
CA SER A 109 19.50 -1.81 -18.13
C SER A 109 19.22 -0.70 -19.14
N LYS A 110 18.06 -0.06 -19.06
CA LYS A 110 17.68 1.07 -19.93
C LYS A 110 18.14 2.44 -19.39
N GLY A 111 18.54 2.50 -18.11
CA GLY A 111 18.94 3.75 -17.48
C GLY A 111 17.79 4.76 -17.28
N ASN A 112 16.53 4.31 -17.39
CA ASN A 112 15.33 5.15 -17.24
C ASN A 112 14.67 5.05 -15.87
N THR A 113 15.35 4.46 -14.88
CA THR A 113 14.86 4.38 -13.50
C THR A 113 14.90 5.74 -12.83
N VAL A 114 13.94 5.98 -11.93
CA VAL A 114 13.93 7.14 -11.03
C VAL A 114 14.34 6.67 -9.65
N ASP A 115 15.29 7.38 -9.06
CA ASP A 115 15.71 7.15 -7.69
C ASP A 115 14.69 7.82 -6.74
N PRO A 116 13.96 7.05 -5.91
CA PRO A 116 13.03 7.61 -4.94
C PRO A 116 13.67 8.61 -3.98
N ASP A 117 14.93 8.40 -3.59
CA ASP A 117 15.63 9.25 -2.64
C ASP A 117 15.79 10.69 -3.15
N SER A 118 15.99 10.87 -4.45
CA SER A 118 16.06 12.21 -5.06
C SER A 118 14.74 12.99 -4.91
N VAL A 119 13.61 12.31 -5.08
CA VAL A 119 12.27 12.89 -4.91
C VAL A 119 11.96 13.15 -3.44
N ILE A 120 12.28 12.19 -2.56
CA ILE A 120 12.08 12.29 -1.11
C ILE A 120 12.88 13.47 -0.55
N ASN A 121 14.12 13.65 -0.95
CA ASN A 121 14.97 14.75 -0.50
C ASN A 121 14.47 16.12 -0.97
N THR A 122 13.79 16.19 -2.13
CA THR A 122 13.29 17.45 -2.71
C THR A 122 11.89 17.81 -2.21
N PHE A 123 10.97 16.83 -2.18
CA PHE A 123 9.55 17.05 -1.96
C PHE A 123 8.99 16.37 -0.71
N GLY A 124 9.75 15.49 -0.06
CA GLY A 124 9.32 14.68 1.07
C GLY A 124 8.69 13.33 0.67
N ALA A 125 8.75 12.37 1.58
CA ALA A 125 8.24 11.00 1.36
C ALA A 125 6.72 10.97 1.13
N ASP A 126 5.96 11.78 1.85
CA ASP A 126 4.50 11.82 1.72
C ASP A 126 4.05 12.34 0.35
N THR A 127 4.81 13.25 -0.25
CA THR A 127 4.54 13.72 -1.62
C THR A 127 4.69 12.59 -2.63
N LEU A 128 5.76 11.81 -2.53
CA LEU A 128 5.99 10.67 -3.42
C LEU A 128 4.89 9.61 -3.24
N ARG A 129 4.54 9.28 -2.00
CA ARG A 129 3.46 8.32 -1.68
C ARG A 129 2.11 8.79 -2.25
N LEU A 130 1.76 10.07 -2.02
CA LEU A 130 0.53 10.64 -2.54
C LEU A 130 0.51 10.62 -4.08
N PHE A 131 1.61 10.99 -4.73
CA PHE A 131 1.72 10.94 -6.19
C PHE A 131 1.44 9.53 -6.73
N ILE A 132 2.10 8.50 -6.18
CA ILE A 132 1.94 7.12 -6.65
C ILE A 132 0.49 6.65 -6.49
N LEU A 133 -0.14 6.93 -5.33
CA LEU A 133 -1.51 6.51 -5.06
C LEU A 133 -2.56 7.30 -5.88
N PHE A 134 -2.21 8.52 -6.30
CA PHE A 134 -3.12 9.39 -7.05
C PHE A 134 -3.01 9.20 -8.57
N ALA A 135 -1.85 8.84 -9.10
CA ALA A 135 -1.56 8.85 -10.53
C ALA A 135 -2.37 7.82 -11.32
N ALA A 136 -2.60 6.62 -10.73
CA ALA A 136 -3.36 5.54 -11.37
C ALA A 136 -3.92 4.58 -10.30
N PRO A 137 -4.99 3.79 -10.63
CA PRO A 137 -5.31 2.60 -9.85
C PRO A 137 -4.10 1.68 -9.72
N PRO A 138 -3.93 0.96 -8.58
CA PRO A 138 -2.73 0.13 -8.38
C PRO A 138 -2.52 -0.96 -9.42
N GLU A 139 -3.58 -1.47 -10.04
CA GLU A 139 -3.52 -2.52 -11.06
C GLU A 139 -3.15 -1.99 -12.44
N ASP A 140 -3.29 -0.68 -12.66
CA ASP A 140 -3.02 -0.04 -13.94
C ASP A 140 -1.55 0.40 -14.07
N GLN A 141 -1.12 0.61 -15.31
CA GLN A 141 0.19 1.18 -15.57
C GLN A 141 0.24 2.65 -15.12
N LEU A 142 1.35 3.03 -14.48
CA LEU A 142 1.60 4.39 -14.02
C LEU A 142 2.69 5.01 -14.90
N GLU A 143 2.39 6.11 -15.60
CA GLU A 143 3.40 6.93 -16.27
C GLU A 143 4.02 7.92 -15.28
N TRP A 144 5.32 7.85 -15.12
CA TRP A 144 6.07 8.76 -14.25
C TRP A 144 6.06 10.19 -14.80
N ASN A 145 5.64 11.14 -13.97
CA ASN A 145 5.51 12.54 -14.35
C ASN A 145 5.99 13.46 -13.22
N ASP A 146 7.11 14.14 -13.45
CA ASP A 146 7.71 15.03 -12.46
C ASP A 146 6.82 16.24 -12.11
N SER A 147 6.05 16.76 -13.07
CA SER A 147 5.12 17.88 -12.81
C SER A 147 3.93 17.47 -11.95
N ALA A 148 3.50 16.21 -12.01
CA ALA A 148 2.45 15.68 -11.16
C ALA A 148 2.93 15.49 -9.70
N ILE A 149 4.22 15.22 -9.49
CA ILE A 149 4.83 15.18 -8.14
C ILE A 149 4.75 16.58 -7.51
N GLU A 150 5.09 17.63 -8.25
CA GLU A 150 4.95 19.01 -7.77
C GLU A 150 3.49 19.36 -7.42
N GLY A 151 2.54 18.84 -8.20
CA GLY A 151 1.11 18.96 -7.91
C GLY A 151 0.70 18.33 -6.58
N ALA A 152 1.21 17.13 -6.28
CA ALA A 152 0.99 16.44 -5.02
C ALA A 152 1.61 17.22 -3.83
N TRP A 153 2.82 17.73 -3.98
CA TRP A 153 3.48 18.58 -2.99
C TRP A 153 2.69 19.88 -2.70
N LYS A 154 2.21 20.55 -3.73
CA LYS A 154 1.36 21.76 -3.59
C LYS A 154 0.07 21.42 -2.83
N PHE A 155 -0.55 20.29 -3.10
CA PHE A 155 -1.76 19.87 -2.38
C PHE A 155 -1.48 19.63 -0.90
N LEU A 156 -0.45 18.88 -0.54
CA LEU A 156 -0.07 18.65 0.86
C LEU A 156 0.28 19.96 1.57
N SER A 157 1.00 20.86 0.90
CA SER A 157 1.33 22.19 1.43
C SER A 157 0.07 23.03 1.71
N ARG A 158 -0.97 22.92 0.86
CA ARG A 158 -2.27 23.59 1.10
C ARG A 158 -2.96 23.03 2.34
N VAL A 159 -2.98 21.71 2.50
CA VAL A 159 -3.55 21.07 3.71
C VAL A 159 -2.80 21.52 4.95
N TRP A 160 -1.46 21.51 4.91
CA TRP A 160 -0.62 22.01 6.00
C TRP A 160 -0.95 23.47 6.36
N ASN A 161 -1.04 24.35 5.37
CA ASN A 161 -1.38 25.75 5.58
C ASN A 161 -2.79 25.94 6.17
N LEU A 162 -3.76 25.10 5.83
CA LEU A 162 -5.09 25.16 6.45
C LEU A 162 -5.02 24.80 7.93
N VAL A 163 -4.23 23.77 8.29
CA VAL A 163 -4.04 23.38 9.70
C VAL A 163 -3.29 24.48 10.46
N GLU A 164 -2.15 24.92 9.94
CA GLU A 164 -1.28 25.89 10.61
C GLU A 164 -1.93 27.27 10.81
N ASN A 165 -2.63 27.76 9.78
CA ASN A 165 -3.08 29.15 9.76
C ASN A 165 -4.58 29.34 10.01
N LYS A 166 -5.42 28.34 9.75
CA LYS A 166 -6.87 28.46 9.85
C LYS A 166 -7.52 27.63 10.96
N TYR A 167 -6.87 26.56 11.43
CA TYR A 167 -7.34 25.84 12.61
C TYR A 167 -7.16 26.71 13.85
N LYS A 168 -8.25 26.93 14.60
CA LYS A 168 -8.22 27.67 15.87
C LYS A 168 -9.11 26.96 16.87
N PRO A 169 -8.75 26.91 18.17
CA PRO A 169 -9.69 26.47 19.20
C PRO A 169 -11.01 27.23 19.07
N ALA A 170 -12.11 26.53 19.17
CA ALA A 170 -13.46 27.10 19.13
C ALA A 170 -14.27 26.51 20.30
N GLU A 171 -14.95 27.37 21.04
CA GLU A 171 -15.84 26.97 22.15
C GLU A 171 -17.26 26.66 21.65
N GLY A 172 -17.57 27.02 20.41
CA GLY A 172 -18.86 26.81 19.78
C GLY A 172 -19.11 25.33 19.44
N VAL A 173 -20.36 24.92 19.51
CA VAL A 173 -20.81 23.64 18.94
C VAL A 173 -21.01 23.81 17.44
N PRO A 174 -20.50 22.91 16.59
CA PRO A 174 -20.73 22.99 15.15
C PRO A 174 -22.22 23.01 14.83
N ALA A 175 -22.68 24.01 14.09
CA ALA A 175 -24.05 24.12 13.67
C ALA A 175 -24.14 24.68 12.23
N VAL A 176 -25.12 24.19 11.51
CA VAL A 176 -25.40 24.62 10.12
C VAL A 176 -26.43 25.74 10.15
N SER A 177 -26.03 26.95 9.75
CA SER A 177 -26.87 28.15 9.81
C SER A 177 -27.23 28.72 8.45
N ASP A 178 -26.36 28.58 7.46
CA ASP A 178 -26.57 29.14 6.12
C ASP A 178 -26.25 28.16 4.98
N GLN A 179 -26.32 28.63 3.75
CA GLN A 179 -26.08 27.79 2.56
C GLN A 179 -24.59 27.37 2.46
N GLN A 180 -23.66 28.22 2.91
CA GLN A 180 -22.23 27.90 2.89
C GLN A 180 -21.89 26.77 3.86
N ASP A 181 -22.54 26.74 5.01
CA ASP A 181 -22.42 25.68 6.02
C ASP A 181 -22.99 24.36 5.48
N LYS A 182 -24.19 24.42 4.87
CA LYS A 182 -24.81 23.23 4.23
C LYS A 182 -23.93 22.64 3.15
N ASP A 183 -23.32 23.49 2.35
CA ASP A 183 -22.43 23.05 1.29
C ASP A 183 -21.16 22.41 1.86
N LEU A 184 -20.56 22.97 2.92
CA LEU A 184 -19.39 22.39 3.57
C LEU A 184 -19.70 20.99 4.15
N GLU A 185 -20.82 20.88 4.89
CA GLU A 185 -21.25 19.60 5.47
C GLU A 185 -21.58 18.56 4.39
N ARG A 186 -22.24 18.97 3.31
CA ARG A 186 -22.50 18.07 2.19
C ARG A 186 -21.19 17.53 1.59
N GLU A 187 -20.18 18.39 1.38
CA GLU A 187 -18.90 17.98 0.85
C GLU A 187 -18.13 17.10 1.84
N ARG A 188 -18.19 17.39 3.14
CA ARG A 188 -17.58 16.57 4.19
C ARG A 188 -18.17 15.14 4.19
N HIS A 189 -19.48 15.03 4.27
CA HIS A 189 -20.15 13.71 4.27
C HIS A 189 -20.00 12.96 2.94
N ALA A 190 -19.97 13.67 1.82
CA ALA A 190 -19.71 13.05 0.53
C ALA A 190 -18.26 12.56 0.42
N ALA A 191 -17.29 13.22 1.05
CA ALA A 191 -15.91 12.73 1.12
C ALA A 191 -15.83 11.45 1.96
N ILE A 192 -16.40 11.46 3.17
CA ILE A 192 -16.43 10.26 4.06
C ILE A 192 -17.04 9.07 3.32
N ARG A 193 -18.21 9.26 2.70
CA ARG A 193 -18.89 8.19 1.97
C ARG A 193 -18.06 7.67 0.80
N LYS A 194 -17.56 8.57 -0.05
CA LYS A 194 -16.84 8.18 -1.26
C LYS A 194 -15.52 7.47 -0.95
N VAL A 195 -14.78 7.95 0.04
CA VAL A 195 -13.55 7.27 0.49
C VAL A 195 -13.87 5.88 1.04
N GLY A 196 -14.90 5.77 1.88
CA GLY A 196 -15.36 4.46 2.39
C GLY A 196 -15.75 3.49 1.27
N GLU A 197 -16.52 3.95 0.28
CA GLU A 197 -16.90 3.14 -0.90
C GLU A 197 -15.67 2.70 -1.71
N ASP A 198 -14.74 3.61 -1.98
CA ASP A 198 -13.53 3.35 -2.78
C ASP A 198 -12.59 2.33 -2.13
N PHE A 199 -12.53 2.31 -0.79
CA PHE A 199 -11.75 1.32 -0.05
C PHE A 199 -12.49 -0.02 0.13
N SER A 200 -13.83 0.00 0.19
CA SER A 200 -14.63 -1.23 0.30
C SER A 200 -14.72 -2.01 -1.02
N ASP A 201 -14.69 -1.31 -2.14
CA ASP A 201 -14.80 -1.87 -3.49
C ASP A 201 -13.44 -2.01 -4.20
N GLY A 202 -12.37 -2.16 -3.44
CA GLY A 202 -11.01 -2.27 -3.95
C GLY A 202 -10.12 -1.09 -3.53
N PHE A 203 -8.99 -0.95 -4.18
CA PHE A 203 -7.99 0.08 -3.83
C PHE A 203 -8.08 1.28 -4.79
N LYS A 204 -9.23 1.95 -4.86
CA LYS A 204 -9.47 3.12 -5.73
C LYS A 204 -8.91 4.41 -5.12
N PHE A 205 -7.61 4.41 -4.78
CA PHE A 205 -6.95 5.51 -4.10
C PHE A 205 -7.05 6.85 -4.85
N ASN A 206 -6.92 6.83 -6.17
CA ASN A 206 -6.96 8.01 -7.02
C ASN A 206 -8.30 8.76 -6.92
N THR A 207 -9.43 8.05 -6.91
CA THR A 207 -10.75 8.66 -6.75
C THR A 207 -11.01 9.13 -5.33
N ALA A 208 -10.56 8.38 -4.32
CA ALA A 208 -10.61 8.79 -2.92
C ALA A 208 -9.84 10.11 -2.69
N ILE A 209 -8.59 10.18 -3.16
CA ILE A 209 -7.75 11.39 -3.07
C ILE A 209 -8.40 12.57 -3.80
N SER A 210 -8.93 12.35 -5.02
CA SER A 210 -9.68 13.39 -5.74
C SER A 210 -10.83 13.96 -4.91
N ARG A 211 -11.54 13.10 -4.18
CA ARG A 211 -12.67 13.52 -3.35
C ARG A 211 -12.21 14.34 -2.14
N ILE A 212 -11.09 13.97 -1.52
CA ILE A 212 -10.48 14.76 -0.45
C ILE A 212 -10.03 16.12 -0.98
N MET A 213 -9.45 16.20 -2.17
CA MET A 213 -9.08 17.48 -2.82
C MET A 213 -10.27 18.40 -3.00
N VAL A 214 -11.46 17.88 -3.34
CA VAL A 214 -12.70 18.67 -3.44
C VAL A 214 -13.09 19.25 -2.08
N LEU A 215 -13.01 18.47 -0.99
CA LEU A 215 -13.27 18.96 0.37
C LEU A 215 -12.27 20.05 0.78
N VAL A 216 -10.98 19.85 0.50
CA VAL A 216 -9.93 20.85 0.78
C VAL A 216 -10.18 22.15 0.00
N ASN A 217 -10.56 22.07 -1.29
CA ASN A 217 -10.94 23.23 -2.09
C ASN A 217 -12.15 23.99 -1.49
N ARG A 218 -13.08 23.27 -0.86
CA ARG A 218 -14.23 23.88 -0.18
C ARG A 218 -13.79 24.58 1.10
N LEU A 219 -12.91 23.94 1.90
CA LEU A 219 -12.34 24.51 3.12
C LEU A 219 -11.58 25.82 2.86
N GLU A 220 -10.82 25.90 1.79
CA GLU A 220 -10.08 27.13 1.44
C GLU A 220 -11.00 28.33 1.20
N LYS A 221 -12.18 28.08 0.62
CA LYS A 221 -13.18 29.08 0.25
C LYS A 221 -14.17 29.37 1.38
N TYR A 222 -14.14 28.57 2.45
CA TYR A 222 -15.10 28.73 3.55
C TYR A 222 -14.74 29.93 4.43
N GLY A 223 -15.72 30.82 4.63
CA GLY A 223 -15.59 32.02 5.44
C GLY A 223 -15.91 31.72 6.90
N VAL A 224 -14.94 31.88 7.78
CA VAL A 224 -15.11 31.74 9.23
C VAL A 224 -15.43 33.11 9.83
N ALA A 225 -16.70 33.33 10.18
CA ALA A 225 -17.17 34.61 10.69
C ALA A 225 -17.38 34.61 12.22
N ASN A 226 -17.48 33.47 12.88
CA ASN A 226 -17.72 33.33 14.31
C ASN A 226 -17.30 31.92 14.81
N ASP A 227 -17.37 31.69 16.13
CA ASP A 227 -16.92 30.43 16.75
C ASP A 227 -17.71 29.20 16.29
N VAL A 228 -18.99 29.32 15.98
CA VAL A 228 -19.82 28.23 15.45
C VAL A 228 -19.30 27.80 14.07
N LYS A 229 -19.02 28.77 13.20
CA LYS A 229 -18.40 28.50 11.88
C LYS A 229 -16.97 27.98 12.01
N GLN A 230 -16.20 28.45 13.00
CA GLN A 230 -14.87 27.92 13.28
C GLN A 230 -14.95 26.45 13.72
N ALA A 231 -15.90 26.10 14.58
CA ALA A 231 -16.10 24.72 15.01
C ALA A 231 -16.47 23.80 13.83
N LEU A 232 -17.36 24.25 12.93
CA LEU A 232 -17.74 23.52 11.72
C LEU A 232 -16.55 23.34 10.75
N PHE A 233 -15.78 24.42 10.53
CA PHE A 233 -14.54 24.36 9.75
C PHE A 233 -13.54 23.36 10.31
N ASN A 234 -13.32 23.37 11.64
CA ASN A 234 -12.40 22.46 12.32
C ASN A 234 -12.81 21.00 12.16
N GLU A 235 -14.10 20.69 12.24
CA GLU A 235 -14.60 19.33 12.00
C GLU A 235 -14.36 18.85 10.56
N ALA A 236 -14.64 19.72 9.59
CA ALA A 236 -14.41 19.40 8.19
C ALA A 236 -12.91 19.26 7.87
N LEU A 237 -12.06 20.10 8.47
CA LEU A 237 -10.61 20.01 8.33
C LEU A 237 -10.06 18.74 8.97
N LYS A 238 -10.49 18.39 10.19
CA LYS A 238 -10.15 17.12 10.82
C LYS A 238 -10.54 15.93 9.94
N THR A 239 -11.73 15.96 9.36
CA THR A 239 -12.19 14.93 8.43
C THR A 239 -11.24 14.81 7.23
N ALA A 240 -10.84 15.93 6.61
CA ALA A 240 -9.93 15.92 5.47
C ALA A 240 -8.53 15.37 5.80
N VAL A 241 -8.07 15.57 7.05
CA VAL A 241 -6.77 15.06 7.53
C VAL A 241 -6.84 13.57 7.93
N MET A 242 -8.00 13.11 8.39
CA MET A 242 -8.20 11.71 8.82
C MET A 242 -8.46 10.74 7.65
N LEU A 243 -9.00 11.22 6.53
CA LEU A 243 -9.25 10.46 5.31
C LEU A 243 -7.99 10.29 4.47
#